data_8ec36fbafdfc42702d6bd3807f960d03
#
_entry.id   8ec36fbafdfc42702d6bd3807f960d03
#
_cell.length_a   1.000
_cell.length_b   1.000
_cell.length_c   1.000
_cell.angle_alpha   90.00
_cell.angle_beta   90.00
_cell.angle_gamma   90.00
#
_symmetry.space_group_name_H-M   'P 1'
#
loop_
_entity.id
_entity.type
_entity.pdbx_description
1 polymer ?
#
loop_
_entity_poly.entity_id
_entity_poly.type
_entity_poly.pdbx_seq_one_letter_code
_entity_poly.pdbx_strand_id
1 'polypeptide(L)'
;MKKALLIGIDYVNYPEHSLKGCINDIIVTRNMLIDAYDYDASDITIMRDDSGDFIAPTKTNIMNEFNTLSIQSQNLEEIWFHYSGHGSQLKNQNSELRDIIIPCNYEEEGIIKDTELFQWIQKISTNCRMIMVFDCCHSGSICDMPWTFEYANTDYMITHTNLIDMSNPNIYVLSGCRDNETSADSLNTLDQAVGAFSNALVESLRANHHHISIMNLYKNTCVFLLENGYQQNPLFSSSNKNPTYFITKK
;
A
#
# COMPACT_ATOMS: atom_id res chain seq x y z
N MET A 1 13.28 -3.51 15.84
CA MET A 1 13.77 -3.50 14.44
C MET A 1 12.56 -3.35 13.52
N LYS A 2 12.70 -2.55 12.46
CA LYS A 2 11.65 -2.31 11.45
C LYS A 2 12.14 -2.80 10.10
N LYS A 3 11.22 -3.24 9.24
CA LYS A 3 11.54 -3.61 7.85
C LYS A 3 10.54 -3.02 6.88
N ALA A 4 10.98 -2.81 5.64
CA ALA A 4 10.08 -2.36 4.58
C ALA A 4 10.26 -3.19 3.31
N LEU A 5 9.14 -3.40 2.61
CA LEU A 5 9.09 -3.91 1.25
C LEU A 5 8.40 -2.88 0.36
N LEU A 6 9.15 -2.30 -0.57
CA LEU A 6 8.70 -1.25 -1.46
C LEU A 6 8.76 -1.76 -2.91
N ILE A 7 7.61 -1.80 -3.57
CA ILE A 7 7.44 -2.35 -4.92
C ILE A 7 6.90 -1.25 -5.82
N GLY A 8 7.69 -0.84 -6.82
CA GLY A 8 7.28 0.11 -7.85
C GLY A 8 7.45 -0.50 -9.23
N ILE A 9 6.38 -0.54 -10.02
CA ILE A 9 6.37 -1.19 -11.32
C ILE A 9 5.87 -0.20 -12.37
N ASP A 10 6.77 0.26 -13.25
CA ASP A 10 6.45 1.12 -14.38
C ASP A 10 6.17 0.32 -15.66
N TYR A 11 6.27 -1.01 -15.61
CA TYR A 11 6.02 -1.94 -16.75
C TYR A 11 6.84 -1.60 -17.99
N VAL A 12 8.15 -1.36 -17.79
CA VAL A 12 9.04 -0.87 -18.87
C VAL A 12 9.15 -1.82 -20.05
N ASN A 13 8.88 -3.11 -19.86
CA ASN A 13 8.87 -4.12 -20.93
C ASN A 13 7.52 -4.23 -21.65
N TYR A 14 6.49 -3.48 -21.20
CA TYR A 14 5.13 -3.48 -21.76
C TYR A 14 4.71 -2.06 -22.13
N PRO A 15 5.17 -1.49 -23.26
CA PRO A 15 4.95 -0.07 -23.60
C PRO A 15 3.48 0.37 -23.62
N GLU A 16 2.57 -0.55 -23.97
CA GLU A 16 1.11 -0.28 -24.00
C GLU A 16 0.47 -0.20 -22.60
N HIS A 17 1.17 -0.72 -21.60
CA HIS A 17 0.73 -0.74 -20.20
C HIS A 17 1.68 0.03 -19.28
N SER A 18 2.63 0.78 -19.83
CA SER A 18 3.64 1.47 -19.04
C SER A 18 3.02 2.58 -18.19
N LEU A 19 3.49 2.67 -16.95
CA LEU A 19 3.19 3.73 -16.01
C LEU A 19 4.39 4.67 -15.86
N LYS A 20 4.15 5.80 -15.19
CA LYS A 20 5.20 6.78 -14.88
C LYS A 20 4.98 7.27 -13.47
N GLY A 21 5.87 6.95 -12.58
CA GLY A 21 5.78 7.45 -11.21
C GLY A 21 5.81 6.37 -10.13
N CYS A 22 5.46 5.13 -10.44
CA CYS A 22 5.42 4.06 -9.44
C CYS A 22 6.79 3.84 -8.77
N ILE A 23 7.87 3.94 -9.55
CA ILE A 23 9.24 3.86 -9.03
C ILE A 23 9.57 5.09 -8.18
N ASN A 24 9.14 6.29 -8.57
CA ASN A 24 9.35 7.49 -7.76
C ASN A 24 8.59 7.43 -6.44
N ASP A 25 7.39 6.88 -6.41
CA ASP A 25 6.59 6.69 -5.19
C ASP A 25 7.36 5.91 -4.13
N ILE A 26 7.94 4.78 -4.53
CA ILE A 26 8.70 3.94 -3.60
C ILE A 26 10.03 4.57 -3.20
N ILE A 27 10.67 5.36 -4.07
CA ILE A 27 11.91 6.08 -3.73
C ILE A 27 11.62 7.18 -2.71
N VAL A 28 10.56 7.97 -2.90
CA VAL A 28 10.13 9.00 -1.96
C VAL A 28 9.76 8.37 -0.62
N THR A 29 9.01 7.27 -0.63
CA THR A 29 8.67 6.52 0.57
C THR A 29 9.92 5.98 1.28
N ARG A 30 10.87 5.39 0.55
CA ARG A 30 12.14 4.93 1.14
C ARG A 30 12.87 6.05 1.88
N ASN A 31 13.05 7.19 1.22
CA ASN A 31 13.76 8.31 1.82
C ASN A 31 13.02 8.82 3.07
N MET A 32 11.72 8.92 3.03
CA MET A 32 10.89 9.28 4.18
C MET A 32 11.04 8.29 5.34
N LEU A 33 11.04 7.00 5.09
CA LEU A 33 11.22 5.97 6.12
C LEU A 33 12.58 6.06 6.80
N ILE A 34 13.63 6.34 6.05
CA ILE A 34 14.99 6.56 6.59
C ILE A 34 15.07 7.86 7.37
N ASP A 35 14.63 8.97 6.77
CA ASP A 35 14.87 10.32 7.30
C ASP A 35 13.97 10.66 8.50
N ALA A 36 12.77 10.09 8.55
CA ALA A 36 11.76 10.46 9.56
C ALA A 36 11.40 9.34 10.53
N TYR A 37 11.51 8.06 10.13
CA TYR A 37 10.93 6.96 10.90
C TYR A 37 11.94 5.91 11.36
N ASP A 38 13.23 6.19 11.23
CA ASP A 38 14.32 5.37 11.78
C ASP A 38 14.37 3.94 11.21
N TYR A 39 14.09 3.83 9.90
CA TYR A 39 14.38 2.61 9.16
C TYR A 39 15.84 2.60 8.73
N ASP A 40 16.53 1.49 8.96
CA ASP A 40 17.86 1.30 8.39
C ASP A 40 17.72 1.03 6.88
N ALA A 41 18.56 1.64 6.07
CA ALA A 41 18.54 1.44 4.62
C ALA A 41 18.74 -0.03 4.21
N SER A 42 19.47 -0.80 5.01
CA SER A 42 19.69 -2.24 4.82
C SER A 42 18.47 -3.11 5.16
N ASP A 43 17.49 -2.56 5.88
CA ASP A 43 16.24 -3.21 6.24
C ASP A 43 15.07 -2.86 5.30
N ILE A 44 15.37 -2.14 4.20
CA ILE A 44 14.40 -1.77 3.16
C ILE A 44 14.69 -2.55 1.89
N THR A 45 13.83 -3.51 1.57
CA THR A 45 13.85 -4.22 0.28
C THR A 45 13.12 -3.38 -0.76
N ILE A 46 13.81 -3.08 -1.89
CA ILE A 46 13.23 -2.38 -3.04
C ILE A 46 13.13 -3.35 -4.20
N MET A 47 11.95 -3.41 -4.81
CA MET A 47 11.71 -4.12 -6.06
C MET A 47 11.22 -3.14 -7.12
N ARG A 48 11.90 -3.12 -8.29
CA ARG A 48 11.58 -2.23 -9.41
C ARG A 48 11.99 -2.85 -10.75
N ASP A 49 11.32 -2.46 -11.82
CA ASP A 49 11.48 -3.10 -13.12
C ASP A 49 12.29 -2.30 -14.16
N ASP A 50 12.78 -1.11 -13.82
CA ASP A 50 13.49 -0.21 -14.74
C ASP A 50 15.01 -0.43 -14.78
N SER A 51 15.57 -1.25 -13.92
CA SER A 51 17.01 -1.51 -13.84
C SER A 51 17.31 -2.93 -13.39
N GLY A 52 18.29 -3.58 -14.04
CA GLY A 52 18.79 -4.90 -13.62
C GLY A 52 19.60 -4.91 -12.33
N ASP A 53 19.91 -3.74 -11.77
CA ASP A 53 20.65 -3.62 -10.50
C ASP A 53 19.75 -3.83 -9.26
N PHE A 54 18.44 -3.90 -9.46
CA PHE A 54 17.45 -4.11 -8.40
C PHE A 54 16.76 -5.47 -8.55
N ILE A 55 16.13 -5.91 -7.48
CA ILE A 55 15.29 -7.11 -7.49
C ILE A 55 14.07 -6.81 -8.39
N ALA A 56 13.88 -7.61 -9.43
CA ALA A 56 12.71 -7.49 -10.29
C ALA A 56 11.43 -7.87 -9.51
N PRO A 57 10.35 -7.08 -9.59
CA PRO A 57 9.07 -7.35 -8.92
C PRO A 57 8.27 -8.45 -9.65
N THR A 58 8.88 -9.64 -9.82
CA THR A 58 8.22 -10.83 -10.32
C THR A 58 7.30 -11.41 -9.24
N LYS A 59 6.28 -12.18 -9.63
CA LYS A 59 5.42 -12.86 -8.65
C LYS A 59 6.23 -13.71 -7.68
N THR A 60 7.17 -14.49 -8.18
CA THR A 60 8.05 -15.34 -7.36
C THR A 60 8.85 -14.52 -6.35
N ASN A 61 9.49 -13.42 -6.76
CA ASN A 61 10.29 -12.59 -5.85
C ASN A 61 9.42 -11.94 -4.77
N ILE A 62 8.26 -11.40 -5.14
CA ILE A 62 7.30 -10.80 -4.21
C ILE A 62 6.83 -11.83 -3.16
N MET A 63 6.42 -13.02 -3.61
CA MET A 63 5.93 -14.07 -2.72
C MET A 63 7.03 -14.61 -1.81
N ASN A 64 8.27 -14.69 -2.28
CA ASN A 64 9.42 -15.08 -1.47
C ASN A 64 9.69 -14.05 -0.35
N GLU A 65 9.62 -12.76 -0.67
CA GLU A 65 9.80 -11.71 0.34
C GLU A 65 8.65 -11.68 1.35
N PHE A 66 7.41 -11.92 0.91
CA PHE A 66 6.27 -12.10 1.82
C PHE A 66 6.52 -13.22 2.83
N ASN A 67 7.03 -14.36 2.38
CA ASN A 67 7.36 -15.47 3.27
C ASN A 67 8.49 -15.11 4.23
N THR A 68 9.52 -14.42 3.75
CA THR A 68 10.66 -13.95 4.57
C THR A 68 10.19 -13.01 5.67
N LEU A 69 9.40 -12.00 5.33
CA LEU A 69 8.85 -11.04 6.29
C LEU A 69 7.91 -11.69 7.30
N SER A 70 7.12 -12.70 6.88
CA SER A 70 6.24 -13.43 7.79
C SER A 70 7.04 -14.15 8.88
N ILE A 71 8.12 -14.83 8.49
CA ILE A 71 9.00 -15.54 9.44
C ILE A 71 9.68 -14.53 10.38
N GLN A 72 10.18 -13.42 9.84
CA GLN A 72 10.91 -12.42 10.60
C GLN A 72 9.99 -11.58 11.52
N SER A 73 8.69 -11.51 11.22
CA SER A 73 7.72 -10.66 11.93
C SER A 73 7.65 -10.91 13.42
N GLN A 74 8.03 -12.11 13.90
CA GLN A 74 8.10 -12.45 15.32
C GLN A 74 9.10 -11.59 16.09
N ASN A 75 10.12 -11.06 15.42
CA ASN A 75 11.20 -10.24 15.98
C ASN A 75 11.16 -8.80 15.49
N LEU A 76 10.13 -8.42 14.73
CA LEU A 76 9.96 -7.08 14.20
C LEU A 76 8.95 -6.29 15.03
N GLU A 77 9.23 -5.00 15.19
CA GLU A 77 8.29 -4.02 15.73
C GLU A 77 7.27 -3.60 14.68
N GLU A 78 7.74 -3.41 13.43
CA GLU A 78 6.95 -2.83 12.36
C GLU A 78 7.40 -3.31 10.98
N ILE A 79 6.43 -3.52 10.09
CA ILE A 79 6.63 -3.73 8.66
C ILE A 79 5.89 -2.61 7.91
N TRP A 80 6.60 -1.94 7.01
CA TRP A 80 6.00 -1.06 6.00
C TRP A 80 6.00 -1.76 4.65
N PHE A 81 4.82 -1.90 4.08
CA PHE A 81 4.64 -2.41 2.72
C PHE A 81 4.11 -1.28 1.84
N HIS A 82 4.70 -1.09 0.66
CA HIS A 82 4.18 -0.15 -0.33
C HIS A 82 4.23 -0.80 -1.71
N TYR A 83 3.09 -0.84 -2.37
CA TYR A 83 2.94 -1.25 -3.75
C TYR A 83 2.42 -0.08 -4.57
N SER A 84 3.14 0.29 -5.63
CA SER A 84 2.71 1.24 -6.66
C SER A 84 2.83 0.57 -8.03
N GLY A 85 1.72 0.44 -8.76
CA GLY A 85 1.65 -0.32 -10.00
C GLY A 85 0.23 -0.53 -10.47
N HIS A 86 0.03 -1.47 -11.41
CA HIS A 86 -1.31 -1.83 -11.85
C HIS A 86 -2.05 -2.69 -10.82
N GLY A 87 -3.31 -2.36 -10.63
CA GLY A 87 -4.30 -3.19 -9.96
C GLY A 87 -5.49 -3.44 -10.90
N SER A 88 -6.21 -4.51 -10.69
CA SER A 88 -7.40 -4.87 -11.46
C SER A 88 -8.33 -5.77 -10.66
N GLN A 89 -9.46 -6.11 -11.26
CA GLN A 89 -10.41 -7.06 -10.69
C GLN A 89 -10.65 -8.24 -11.62
N LEU A 90 -10.72 -9.43 -11.05
CA LEU A 90 -11.11 -10.65 -11.75
C LEU A 90 -12.33 -11.28 -11.11
N LYS A 91 -13.23 -11.81 -11.93
CA LYS A 91 -14.33 -12.63 -11.44
C LYS A 91 -13.81 -14.01 -11.06
N ASN A 92 -14.12 -14.45 -9.84
CA ASN A 92 -13.89 -15.82 -9.43
C ASN A 92 -14.95 -16.76 -10.04
N GLN A 93 -14.87 -18.06 -9.72
CA GLN A 93 -15.81 -19.07 -10.20
C GLN A 93 -17.27 -18.82 -9.76
N ASN A 94 -17.49 -18.07 -8.69
CA ASN A 94 -18.80 -17.68 -8.18
C ASN A 94 -19.29 -16.33 -8.72
N SER A 95 -18.61 -15.76 -9.73
CA SER A 95 -18.86 -14.42 -10.29
C SER A 95 -18.64 -13.25 -9.31
N GLU A 96 -17.96 -13.48 -8.19
CA GLU A 96 -17.53 -12.42 -7.27
C GLU A 96 -16.28 -11.75 -7.81
N LEU A 97 -16.21 -10.43 -7.70
CA LEU A 97 -15.01 -9.66 -8.04
C LEU A 97 -13.94 -9.87 -6.96
N ARG A 98 -12.69 -10.05 -7.38
CA ARG A 98 -11.52 -10.21 -6.54
C ARG A 98 -10.44 -9.26 -7.01
N ASP A 99 -9.91 -8.48 -6.10
CA ASP A 99 -8.83 -7.55 -6.40
C ASP A 99 -7.52 -8.29 -6.61
N ILE A 100 -6.71 -7.74 -7.50
CA ILE A 100 -5.42 -8.31 -7.87
C ILE A 100 -4.37 -7.20 -8.01
N ILE A 101 -3.13 -7.52 -7.70
CA ILE A 101 -1.95 -6.75 -8.12
C ILE A 101 -1.19 -7.49 -9.22
N ILE A 102 -0.55 -6.73 -10.10
CA ILE A 102 0.03 -7.24 -11.35
C ILE A 102 1.56 -7.16 -11.28
N PRO A 103 2.28 -8.28 -11.03
CA PRO A 103 3.74 -8.33 -11.10
C PRO A 103 4.29 -7.99 -12.48
N CYS A 104 5.57 -7.59 -12.57
CA CYS A 104 6.19 -7.19 -13.84
C CYS A 104 6.28 -8.33 -14.87
N ASN A 105 6.16 -9.59 -14.45
CA ASN A 105 6.18 -10.78 -15.30
C ASN A 105 4.85 -11.54 -15.30
N TYR A 106 3.73 -10.80 -15.24
CA TYR A 106 2.39 -11.39 -15.09
C TYR A 106 2.00 -12.35 -16.21
N GLU A 107 2.57 -12.21 -17.41
CA GLU A 107 2.30 -13.12 -18.53
C GLU A 107 2.90 -14.51 -18.30
N GLU A 108 4.04 -14.60 -17.59
CA GLU A 108 4.73 -15.86 -17.31
C GLU A 108 4.28 -16.52 -16.00
N GLU A 109 4.20 -15.74 -14.91
CA GLU A 109 3.94 -16.25 -13.57
C GLU A 109 2.54 -15.92 -13.05
N GLY A 110 1.77 -15.10 -13.78
CA GLY A 110 0.45 -14.66 -13.40
C GLY A 110 0.45 -13.54 -12.37
N ILE A 111 -0.73 -13.32 -11.81
CA ILE A 111 -1.06 -12.22 -10.91
C ILE A 111 -1.02 -12.65 -9.44
N ILE A 112 -1.04 -11.67 -8.52
CA ILE A 112 -1.23 -11.91 -7.08
C ILE A 112 -2.66 -11.48 -6.70
N LYS A 113 -3.42 -12.38 -6.07
CA LYS A 113 -4.80 -12.15 -5.67
C LYS A 113 -4.89 -11.60 -4.24
N ASP A 114 -5.97 -10.88 -3.95
CA ASP A 114 -6.36 -10.45 -2.61
C ASP A 114 -6.27 -11.59 -1.58
N THR A 115 -6.73 -12.78 -1.94
CA THR A 115 -6.68 -13.97 -1.08
C THR A 115 -5.24 -14.43 -0.75
N GLU A 116 -4.29 -14.27 -1.69
CA GLU A 116 -2.87 -14.57 -1.44
C GLU A 116 -2.27 -13.53 -0.49
N LEU A 117 -2.63 -12.24 -0.67
CA LEU A 117 -2.24 -11.15 0.24
C LEU A 117 -2.81 -11.36 1.65
N PHE A 118 -4.09 -11.69 1.74
CA PHE A 118 -4.75 -11.95 3.02
C PHE A 118 -4.10 -13.12 3.77
N GLN A 119 -3.80 -14.22 3.08
CA GLN A 119 -3.09 -15.38 3.65
C GLN A 119 -1.69 -15.01 4.15
N TRP A 120 -1.01 -14.08 3.48
CA TRP A 120 0.27 -13.55 3.95
C TRP A 120 0.09 -12.73 5.22
N ILE A 121 -0.85 -11.78 5.21
CA ILE A 121 -1.14 -10.91 6.36
C ILE A 121 -1.48 -11.73 7.61
N GLN A 122 -2.24 -12.80 7.47
CA GLN A 122 -2.60 -13.68 8.59
C GLN A 122 -1.39 -14.36 9.27
N LYS A 123 -0.25 -14.46 8.59
CA LYS A 123 0.99 -15.03 9.14
C LYS A 123 1.82 -14.02 9.90
N ILE A 124 1.51 -12.73 9.82
CA ILE A 124 2.26 -11.68 10.52
C ILE A 124 2.00 -11.77 12.02
N SER A 125 3.07 -11.81 12.80
CA SER A 125 3.04 -11.91 14.27
C SER A 125 2.16 -10.83 14.89
N THR A 126 1.38 -11.18 15.90
CA THR A 126 0.52 -10.26 16.64
C THR A 126 1.28 -9.11 17.35
N ASN A 127 2.59 -9.28 17.55
CA ASN A 127 3.46 -8.27 18.13
C ASN A 127 4.05 -7.31 17.08
N CYS A 128 3.89 -7.62 15.80
CA CYS A 128 4.40 -6.81 14.70
C CYS A 128 3.28 -5.93 14.13
N ARG A 129 3.49 -4.63 14.10
CA ARG A 129 2.61 -3.71 13.37
C ARG A 129 2.87 -3.81 11.88
N MET A 130 1.81 -3.70 11.09
CA MET A 130 1.96 -3.66 9.64
C MET A 130 1.17 -2.49 9.06
N ILE A 131 1.86 -1.66 8.27
CA ILE A 131 1.27 -0.57 7.49
C ILE A 131 1.43 -0.94 6.03
N MET A 132 0.32 -0.99 5.32
CA MET A 132 0.28 -1.31 3.90
C MET A 132 -0.26 -0.13 3.11
N VAL A 133 0.41 0.20 2.03
CA VAL A 133 0.05 1.28 1.12
C VAL A 133 -0.09 0.69 -0.28
N PHE A 134 -1.24 0.90 -0.91
CA PHE A 134 -1.51 0.48 -2.27
C PHE A 134 -1.87 1.69 -3.12
N ASP A 135 -0.98 2.11 -4.01
CA ASP A 135 -1.25 3.09 -5.06
C ASP A 135 -1.48 2.36 -6.38
N CYS A 136 -2.69 1.81 -6.53
CA CYS A 136 -3.13 1.11 -7.72
C CYS A 136 -4.65 1.20 -7.87
N CYS A 137 -5.14 0.98 -9.09
CA CYS A 137 -6.57 0.89 -9.37
C CYS A 137 -7.20 -0.31 -8.65
N HIS A 138 -8.49 -0.24 -8.35
CA HIS A 138 -9.26 -1.33 -7.75
C HIS A 138 -8.59 -1.92 -6.50
N SER A 139 -8.18 -1.07 -5.57
CA SER A 139 -7.48 -1.50 -4.35
C SER A 139 -8.31 -1.39 -3.08
N GLY A 140 -9.57 -1.05 -3.19
CA GLY A 140 -10.43 -0.76 -2.04
C GLY A 140 -10.63 -1.93 -1.09
N SER A 141 -10.77 -3.14 -1.63
CA SER A 141 -10.94 -4.38 -0.84
C SER A 141 -9.72 -5.31 -0.89
N ILE A 142 -8.59 -4.84 -1.39
CA ILE A 142 -7.42 -5.66 -1.79
C ILE A 142 -6.84 -6.59 -0.70
N CYS A 143 -7.13 -6.36 0.55
CA CYS A 143 -6.64 -7.19 1.65
C CYS A 143 -7.75 -7.86 2.45
N ASP A 144 -9.01 -7.81 2.01
CA ASP A 144 -10.17 -8.43 2.69
C ASP A 144 -10.22 -8.14 4.22
N MET A 145 -9.83 -6.93 4.64
CA MET A 145 -9.73 -6.57 6.05
C MET A 145 -11.11 -6.51 6.72
N PRO A 146 -11.23 -6.85 8.02
CA PRO A 146 -12.54 -6.91 8.70
C PRO A 146 -13.24 -5.54 8.79
N TRP A 147 -12.50 -4.46 8.91
CA TRP A 147 -13.06 -3.11 9.07
C TRP A 147 -12.61 -2.18 7.95
N THR A 148 -13.57 -1.51 7.31
CA THR A 148 -13.33 -0.50 6.27
C THR A 148 -13.87 0.84 6.74
N PHE A 149 -13.12 1.90 6.45
CA PHE A 149 -13.42 3.27 6.81
C PHE A 149 -13.44 4.12 5.55
N GLU A 150 -14.56 4.77 5.28
CA GLU A 150 -14.71 5.74 4.21
C GLU A 150 -14.86 7.13 4.80
N TYR A 151 -14.01 8.06 4.39
CA TYR A 151 -14.14 9.46 4.77
C TYR A 151 -15.07 10.17 3.78
N ALA A 152 -16.22 10.65 4.27
CA ALA A 152 -17.17 11.39 3.47
C ALA A 152 -17.87 12.45 4.33
N ASN A 153 -18.09 13.64 3.76
CA ASN A 153 -18.86 14.71 4.41
C ASN A 153 -18.41 15.04 5.85
N THR A 154 -17.10 15.08 6.11
CA THR A 154 -16.47 15.41 7.39
C THR A 154 -16.47 14.31 8.45
N ASP A 155 -17.04 13.14 8.18
CA ASP A 155 -17.09 12.01 9.12
C ASP A 155 -16.68 10.69 8.46
N TYR A 156 -16.55 9.63 9.26
CA TYR A 156 -16.21 8.30 8.78
C TYR A 156 -17.44 7.40 8.75
N MET A 157 -17.67 6.78 7.60
CA MET A 157 -18.52 5.61 7.52
C MET A 157 -17.68 4.37 7.81
N ILE A 158 -18.07 3.60 8.83
CA ILE A 158 -17.36 2.39 9.26
C ILE A 158 -18.19 1.18 8.90
N THR A 159 -17.63 0.28 8.13
CA THR A 159 -18.27 -0.96 7.70
C THR A 159 -17.51 -2.18 8.20
N HIS A 160 -18.22 -3.16 8.72
CA HIS A 160 -17.66 -4.49 9.00
C HIS A 160 -17.81 -5.33 7.73
N THR A 161 -16.74 -5.45 6.97
CA THR A 161 -16.74 -6.02 5.62
C THR A 161 -16.44 -7.52 5.60
N ASN A 162 -15.62 -7.99 6.54
CA ASN A 162 -15.23 -9.39 6.62
C ASN A 162 -15.44 -9.92 8.03
N LEU A 163 -16.12 -11.08 8.14
CA LEU A 163 -16.41 -11.74 9.42
C LEU A 163 -15.24 -12.58 9.95
N ILE A 164 -14.11 -12.60 9.26
CA ILE A 164 -12.92 -13.33 9.70
C ILE A 164 -12.20 -12.50 10.75
N ASP A 165 -12.09 -13.04 11.95
CA ASP A 165 -11.29 -12.43 13.01
C ASP A 165 -9.80 -12.51 12.67
N MET A 166 -9.16 -11.35 12.68
CA MET A 166 -7.71 -11.24 12.55
C MET A 166 -7.06 -11.33 13.92
N SER A 167 -6.11 -12.27 14.08
CA SER A 167 -5.38 -12.41 15.33
C SER A 167 -4.47 -11.22 15.64
N ASN A 168 -3.92 -10.56 14.61
CA ASN A 168 -3.11 -9.35 14.76
C ASN A 168 -4.00 -8.10 14.66
N PRO A 169 -4.15 -7.30 15.75
CA PRO A 169 -4.99 -6.11 15.76
C PRO A 169 -4.31 -4.86 15.19
N ASN A 170 -3.06 -4.95 14.75
CA ASN A 170 -2.22 -3.81 14.37
C ASN A 170 -1.89 -3.78 12.88
N ILE A 171 -2.84 -4.16 12.03
CA ILE A 171 -2.69 -4.12 10.57
C ILE A 171 -3.55 -3.01 10.00
N TYR A 172 -2.93 -2.14 9.22
CA TYR A 172 -3.50 -0.94 8.63
C TYR A 172 -3.23 -0.92 7.14
N VAL A 173 -4.27 -0.77 6.34
CA VAL A 173 -4.21 -0.73 4.87
C VAL A 173 -4.76 0.59 4.37
N LEU A 174 -3.96 1.31 3.62
CA LEU A 174 -4.28 2.58 2.95
C LEU A 174 -4.28 2.32 1.44
N SER A 175 -5.42 2.49 0.80
CA SER A 175 -5.65 2.20 -0.62
C SER A 175 -6.02 3.46 -1.38
N GLY A 176 -5.42 3.68 -2.55
CA GLY A 176 -5.56 4.90 -3.31
C GLY A 176 -6.92 5.09 -3.97
N CYS A 177 -7.64 4.02 -4.28
CA CYS A 177 -8.92 4.06 -5.00
C CYS A 177 -9.93 3.10 -4.42
N ARG A 178 -11.21 3.38 -4.64
CA ARG A 178 -12.29 2.39 -4.50
C ARG A 178 -12.22 1.36 -5.62
N ASP A 179 -12.93 0.26 -5.45
CA ASP A 179 -12.95 -0.88 -6.39
C ASP A 179 -13.40 -0.53 -7.82
N ASN A 180 -14.09 0.57 -8.00
CA ASN A 180 -14.61 1.04 -9.29
C ASN A 180 -13.87 2.27 -9.85
N GLU A 181 -12.73 2.65 -9.28
CA GLU A 181 -11.98 3.85 -9.64
C GLU A 181 -10.57 3.51 -10.16
N THR A 182 -9.95 4.47 -10.85
CA THR A 182 -8.56 4.38 -11.33
C THR A 182 -7.68 5.34 -10.56
N SER A 183 -6.43 4.93 -10.25
CA SER A 183 -5.41 5.82 -9.70
C SER A 183 -5.01 6.89 -10.72
N ALA A 184 -4.78 8.10 -10.24
CA ALA A 184 -4.36 9.22 -11.06
C ALA A 184 -2.84 9.45 -10.91
N ASP A 185 -2.21 9.90 -12.00
CA ASP A 185 -0.84 10.41 -11.98
C ASP A 185 -0.81 11.87 -11.52
N SER A 186 0.28 12.26 -10.88
CA SER A 186 0.54 13.60 -10.36
C SER A 186 1.99 14.01 -10.64
N LEU A 187 2.31 15.26 -10.34
CA LEU A 187 3.68 15.74 -10.21
C LEU A 187 3.96 16.13 -8.76
N ASN A 188 5.11 15.71 -8.25
CA ASN A 188 5.55 16.17 -6.94
C ASN A 188 6.14 17.59 -7.01
N THR A 189 6.60 18.14 -5.88
CA THR A 189 7.21 19.47 -5.80
C THR A 189 8.52 19.62 -6.60
N LEU A 190 9.05 18.56 -7.15
CA LEU A 190 10.24 18.52 -8.00
C LEU A 190 9.90 18.24 -9.49
N ASP A 191 8.65 18.40 -9.88
CA ASP A 191 8.12 18.10 -11.23
C ASP A 191 8.36 16.64 -11.70
N GLN A 192 8.47 15.70 -10.76
CA GLN A 192 8.60 14.28 -11.06
C GLN A 192 7.22 13.63 -11.06
N ALA A 193 6.98 12.74 -12.02
CA ALA A 193 5.76 11.93 -12.04
C ALA A 193 5.70 11.03 -10.79
N VAL A 194 4.56 11.03 -10.11
CA VAL A 194 4.24 10.25 -8.90
C VAL A 194 2.77 9.87 -8.93
N GLY A 195 2.39 8.83 -8.20
CA GLY A 195 0.98 8.54 -7.95
C GLY A 195 0.36 9.64 -7.08
N ALA A 196 -0.85 10.08 -7.43
CA ALA A 196 -1.52 11.14 -6.68
C ALA A 196 -1.78 10.77 -5.23
N PHE A 197 -2.11 9.51 -4.98
CA PHE A 197 -2.33 9.01 -3.62
C PHE A 197 -1.04 8.95 -2.80
N SER A 198 0.04 8.38 -3.35
CA SER A 198 1.35 8.34 -2.70
C SER A 198 1.87 9.72 -2.37
N ASN A 199 1.71 10.67 -3.30
CA ASN A 199 2.06 12.07 -3.06
C ASN A 199 1.22 12.69 -1.94
N ALA A 200 -0.11 12.51 -1.98
CA ALA A 200 -1.00 13.03 -0.94
C ALA A 200 -0.68 12.47 0.44
N LEU A 201 -0.35 11.18 0.53
CA LEU A 201 0.05 10.52 1.77
C LEU A 201 1.33 11.14 2.35
N VAL A 202 2.36 11.29 1.53
CA VAL A 202 3.65 11.86 1.94
C VAL A 202 3.51 13.33 2.35
N GLU A 203 2.76 14.14 1.58
CA GLU A 203 2.53 15.55 1.92
C GLU A 203 1.70 15.69 3.20
N SER A 204 0.73 14.81 3.44
CA SER A 204 -0.03 14.77 4.69
C SER A 204 0.86 14.46 5.90
N LEU A 205 1.83 13.55 5.76
CA LEU A 205 2.82 13.26 6.80
C LEU A 205 3.72 14.47 7.05
N ARG A 206 4.23 15.12 6.00
CA ARG A 206 5.09 16.31 6.09
C ARG A 206 4.38 17.48 6.75
N ALA A 207 3.14 17.77 6.34
CA ALA A 207 2.34 18.86 6.88
C ALA A 207 2.07 18.72 8.38
N ASN A 208 2.07 17.49 8.88
CA ASN A 208 1.89 17.18 10.31
C ASN A 208 3.23 16.89 11.03
N HIS A 209 4.36 17.33 10.45
CA HIS A 209 5.70 17.14 11.03
C HIS A 209 6.01 15.68 11.38
N HIS A 210 5.46 14.75 10.59
CA HIS A 210 5.59 13.31 10.79
C HIS A 210 5.10 12.81 12.17
N HIS A 211 4.10 13.49 12.75
CA HIS A 211 3.44 13.09 13.99
C HIS A 211 1.93 13.17 13.84
N ILE A 212 1.28 12.05 13.55
CA ILE A 212 -0.15 12.01 13.19
C ILE A 212 -0.75 10.64 13.51
N SER A 213 -2.02 10.60 13.95
CA SER A 213 -2.74 9.33 14.03
C SER A 213 -3.03 8.77 12.66
N ILE A 214 -3.08 7.44 12.53
CA ILE A 214 -3.35 6.76 11.25
C ILE A 214 -4.69 7.20 10.64
N MET A 215 -5.70 7.46 11.47
CA MET A 215 -7.01 7.95 11.04
C MET A 215 -6.94 9.38 10.50
N ASN A 216 -6.20 10.27 11.17
CA ASN A 216 -6.02 11.63 10.67
C ASN A 216 -5.14 11.67 9.43
N LEU A 217 -4.14 10.78 9.31
CA LEU A 217 -3.37 10.64 8.09
C LEU A 217 -4.29 10.29 6.91
N TYR A 218 -5.13 9.27 7.08
CA TYR A 218 -6.12 8.89 6.07
C TYR A 218 -7.04 10.07 5.70
N LYS A 219 -7.61 10.75 6.70
CA LYS A 219 -8.45 11.93 6.49
C LYS A 219 -7.72 13.02 5.69
N ASN A 220 -6.52 13.39 6.13
CA ASN A 220 -5.75 14.48 5.48
C ASN A 220 -5.36 14.10 4.04
N THR A 221 -5.08 12.83 3.79
CA THR A 221 -4.84 12.31 2.42
C THR A 221 -6.08 12.48 1.54
N CYS A 222 -7.28 12.13 2.04
CA CYS A 222 -8.54 12.35 1.31
C CYS A 222 -8.79 13.84 1.03
N VAL A 223 -8.57 14.70 2.03
CA VAL A 223 -8.75 16.15 1.89
C VAL A 223 -7.78 16.72 0.87
N PHE A 224 -6.50 16.34 0.94
CA PHE A 224 -5.47 16.78 -0.03
C PHE A 224 -5.86 16.44 -1.47
N LEU A 225 -6.30 15.19 -1.72
CA LEU A 225 -6.73 14.77 -3.06
C LEU A 225 -7.92 15.59 -3.56
N LEU A 226 -8.92 15.79 -2.71
CA LEU A 226 -10.11 16.59 -3.05
C LEU A 226 -9.74 18.03 -3.36
N GLU A 227 -8.93 18.69 -2.53
CA GLU A 227 -8.51 20.09 -2.69
C GLU A 227 -7.66 20.31 -3.94
N ASN A 228 -6.93 19.27 -4.39
CA ASN A 228 -6.12 19.30 -5.62
C ASN A 228 -6.88 18.78 -6.86
N GLY A 229 -8.19 18.54 -6.75
CA GLY A 229 -9.06 18.22 -7.88
C GLY A 229 -8.97 16.75 -8.37
N TYR A 230 -8.36 15.86 -7.61
CA TYR A 230 -8.34 14.43 -7.92
C TYR A 230 -9.69 13.79 -7.59
N GLN A 231 -10.20 12.95 -8.51
CA GLN A 231 -11.49 12.30 -8.35
C GLN A 231 -11.38 10.88 -7.71
N GLN A 232 -10.23 10.54 -7.20
CA GLN A 232 -10.06 9.26 -6.51
C GLN A 232 -10.47 9.37 -5.03
N ASN A 233 -11.08 8.30 -4.54
CA ASN A 233 -11.56 8.20 -3.16
C ASN A 233 -10.79 7.11 -2.44
N PRO A 234 -9.76 7.46 -1.67
CA PRO A 234 -9.02 6.47 -0.89
C PRO A 234 -9.90 5.73 0.10
N LEU A 235 -9.49 4.52 0.42
CA LEU A 235 -10.06 3.74 1.50
C LEU A 235 -9.00 3.43 2.56
N PHE A 236 -9.45 3.36 3.79
CA PHE A 236 -8.65 2.84 4.88
C PHE A 236 -9.31 1.59 5.43
N SER A 237 -8.56 0.54 5.61
CA SER A 237 -9.06 -0.67 6.25
C SER A 237 -8.10 -1.18 7.32
N SER A 238 -8.63 -1.92 8.29
CA SER A 238 -7.88 -2.33 9.48
C SER A 238 -8.39 -3.65 10.03
N SER A 239 -7.48 -4.37 10.69
CA SER A 239 -7.83 -5.54 11.51
C SER A 239 -8.61 -5.18 12.77
N ASN A 240 -8.61 -3.90 13.18
CA ASN A 240 -9.25 -3.41 14.40
C ASN A 240 -10.28 -2.31 14.08
N LYS A 241 -11.45 -2.39 14.73
CA LYS A 241 -12.51 -1.37 14.62
C LYS A 241 -12.07 0.02 15.10
N ASN A 242 -11.17 0.08 16.08
CA ASN A 242 -10.72 1.32 16.69
C ASN A 242 -9.20 1.47 16.51
N PRO A 243 -8.71 1.84 15.33
CA PRO A 243 -7.28 2.02 15.10
C PRO A 243 -6.77 3.25 15.86
N THR A 244 -5.86 3.04 16.81
CA THR A 244 -5.31 4.11 17.68
C THR A 244 -3.85 4.41 17.43
N TYR A 245 -3.27 3.85 16.35
CA TYR A 245 -1.86 4.02 16.05
C TYR A 245 -1.51 5.46 15.67
N PHE A 246 -0.38 5.94 16.22
CA PHE A 246 0.26 7.18 15.84
C PHE A 246 1.56 6.90 15.08
N ILE A 247 1.65 7.43 13.87
CA ILE A 247 2.91 7.51 13.14
C ILE A 247 3.69 8.67 13.72
N THR A 248 4.88 8.41 14.21
CA THR A 248 5.67 9.42 14.92
C THR A 248 7.11 9.40 14.44
N LYS A 249 7.62 10.58 14.07
CA LYS A 249 9.04 10.81 13.82
C LYS A 249 9.83 10.53 15.11
N LYS A 250 10.95 9.87 14.98
CA LYS A 250 11.94 9.71 16.06
C LYS A 250 12.96 10.82 16.06
#